data_5e4d28df29da1f020351d912018097bd
#
_entry.id   5e4d28df29da1f020351d912018097bd
#
_cell.length_a   1.000
_cell.length_b   1.000
_cell.length_c   1.000
_cell.angle_alpha   90.00
_cell.angle_beta   90.00
_cell.angle_gamma   90.00
#
_symmetry.space_group_name_H-M   'P 1'
#
loop_
_entity.id
_entity.type
_entity.pdbx_description
1 polymer ?
#
loop_
_entity_poly.entity_id
_entity_poly.type
_entity_poly.pdbx_seq_one_letter_code
_entity_poly.pdbx_strand_id
1 'polypeptide(L)'
;MTHILAKELGPRSITVNAVAPGPVATELLLAGRSPELIQRLTNEIPLGRLGLPEDIARIVSFLASAESGWINGQVIRANGGRN
;
A
#
# COMPACT_ATOMS: atom_id res chain seq x y z
N MET A 1 2.61 15.99 -2.23
CA MET A 1 1.58 16.38 -1.22
C MET A 1 1.89 15.80 0.16
N THR A 2 2.06 14.49 0.28
CA THR A 2 2.35 13.82 1.56
C THR A 2 3.57 14.43 2.27
N HIS A 3 4.64 14.62 1.55
CA HIS A 3 5.89 15.15 2.11
C HIS A 3 5.74 16.61 2.61
N ILE A 4 5.00 17.42 1.87
CA ILE A 4 4.73 18.81 2.24
C ILE A 4 3.86 18.87 3.50
N LEU A 5 2.78 18.09 3.55
CA LEU A 5 1.91 18.03 4.73
C LEU A 5 2.66 17.50 5.95
N ALA A 6 3.56 16.53 5.75
CA ALA A 6 4.35 16.00 6.84
C ALA A 6 5.23 17.08 7.47
N LYS A 7 5.82 17.96 6.67
CA LYS A 7 6.60 19.07 7.16
C LYS A 7 5.77 20.09 7.92
N GLU A 8 4.57 20.38 7.42
CA GLU A 8 3.68 21.36 8.05
C GLU A 8 3.13 20.87 9.39
N LEU A 9 2.79 19.58 9.46
CA LEU A 9 2.12 19.01 10.64
C LEU A 9 3.09 18.37 11.64
N GLY A 10 4.34 18.15 11.25
CA GLY A 10 5.35 17.56 12.13
C GLY A 10 5.50 18.27 13.46
N PRO A 11 5.59 19.63 13.49
CA PRO A 11 5.71 20.36 14.75
C PRO A 11 4.55 20.13 15.72
N ARG A 12 3.41 19.63 15.21
CA ARG A 12 2.25 19.27 16.02
C ARG A 12 2.25 17.80 16.42
N SER A 13 3.32 17.08 16.16
CA SER A 13 3.44 15.64 16.40
C SER A 13 2.41 14.83 15.60
N ILE A 14 2.09 15.31 14.40
CA ILE A 14 1.18 14.61 13.48
C ILE A 14 2.02 14.06 12.33
N THR A 15 1.93 12.76 12.09
CA THR A 15 2.59 12.13 10.95
C THR A 15 1.63 12.03 9.76
N VAL A 16 2.17 12.17 8.56
CA VAL A 16 1.41 12.10 7.32
C VAL A 16 2.11 11.12 6.38
N ASN A 17 1.45 10.05 6.06
CA ASN A 17 1.98 9.03 5.16
C ASN A 17 0.90 8.62 4.16
N ALA A 18 1.32 8.03 3.06
CA ALA A 18 0.42 7.47 2.06
C ALA A 18 0.79 6.02 1.79
N VAL A 19 -0.19 5.23 1.43
CA VAL A 19 0.03 3.84 0.99
C VAL A 19 -0.32 3.75 -0.48
N ALA A 20 0.61 3.26 -1.28
CA ALA A 20 0.41 3.03 -2.70
C ALA A 20 0.33 1.52 -2.93
N PRO A 21 -0.89 0.94 -3.01
CA PRO A 21 -1.03 -0.49 -3.18
C PRO A 21 -0.71 -0.94 -4.60
N GLY A 22 -0.17 -2.14 -4.73
CA GLY A 22 -0.06 -2.83 -6.01
C GLY A 22 -1.36 -3.55 -6.36
N PRO A 23 -1.32 -4.56 -7.24
CA PRO A 23 -2.52 -5.32 -7.59
C PRO A 23 -3.09 -6.07 -6.39
N VAL A 24 -4.32 -5.74 -6.03
CA VAL A 24 -5.04 -6.35 -4.91
C VAL A 24 -6.23 -7.12 -5.44
N ALA A 25 -6.43 -8.34 -4.93
CA ALA A 25 -7.52 -9.21 -5.34
C ALA A 25 -8.85 -8.68 -4.81
N THR A 26 -9.42 -7.74 -5.56
CA THR A 26 -10.74 -7.16 -5.31
C THR A 26 -11.67 -7.54 -6.46
N GLU A 27 -12.97 -7.41 -6.24
CA GLU A 27 -13.94 -7.64 -7.32
C GLU A 27 -13.66 -6.74 -8.52
N LEU A 28 -13.27 -5.50 -8.27
CA LEU A 28 -12.98 -4.55 -9.34
C LEU A 28 -11.78 -5.00 -10.17
N LEU A 29 -10.71 -5.47 -9.54
CA LEU A 29 -9.54 -5.97 -10.25
C LEU A 29 -9.85 -7.25 -11.02
N LEU A 30 -10.61 -8.18 -10.43
CA LEU A 30 -10.87 -9.49 -11.01
C LEU A 30 -11.99 -9.48 -12.04
N ALA A 31 -12.86 -8.47 -12.00
CA ALA A 31 -14.02 -8.39 -12.89
C ALA A 31 -13.60 -8.29 -14.35
N GLY A 32 -14.16 -9.17 -15.18
CA GLY A 32 -13.93 -9.15 -16.62
C GLY A 32 -12.54 -9.56 -17.08
N ARG A 33 -11.67 -9.97 -16.17
CA ARG A 33 -10.31 -10.40 -16.52
C ARG A 33 -10.25 -11.93 -16.64
N SER A 34 -9.52 -12.39 -17.67
CA SER A 34 -9.33 -13.83 -17.86
C SER A 34 -8.38 -14.40 -16.79
N PRO A 35 -8.48 -15.71 -16.49
CA PRO A 35 -7.51 -16.36 -15.60
C PRO A 35 -6.07 -16.21 -16.08
N GLU A 36 -5.85 -16.20 -17.37
CA GLU A 36 -4.50 -16.03 -17.96
C GLU A 36 -3.93 -14.64 -17.66
N LEU A 37 -4.75 -13.61 -17.75
CA LEU A 37 -4.32 -12.24 -17.44
C LEU A 37 -4.01 -12.10 -15.95
N ILE A 38 -4.84 -12.68 -15.08
CA ILE A 38 -4.63 -12.65 -13.64
C ILE A 38 -3.32 -13.38 -13.30
N GLN A 39 -3.07 -14.53 -13.94
CA GLN A 39 -1.83 -15.27 -13.74
C GLN A 39 -0.62 -14.46 -14.19
N ARG A 40 -0.73 -13.72 -15.28
CA ARG A 40 0.33 -12.85 -15.76
C ARG A 40 0.65 -11.74 -14.76
N LEU A 41 -0.38 -11.11 -14.21
CA LEU A 41 -0.21 -10.08 -13.17
C LEU A 41 0.47 -10.68 -11.93
N THR A 42 0.06 -11.87 -11.54
CA THR A 42 0.63 -12.57 -10.39
C THR A 42 2.12 -12.87 -10.61
N ASN A 43 2.48 -13.28 -11.83
CA ASN A 43 3.86 -13.61 -12.16
C ASN A 43 4.78 -12.40 -12.13
N GLU A 44 4.25 -11.19 -12.31
CA GLU A 44 5.02 -9.96 -12.23
C GLU A 44 5.33 -9.53 -10.79
N ILE A 45 4.70 -10.17 -9.81
CA ILE A 45 4.87 -9.83 -8.40
C ILE A 45 5.91 -10.78 -7.80
N PRO A 46 7.05 -10.25 -7.31
CA PRO A 46 8.11 -11.09 -6.73
C PRO A 46 7.62 -12.02 -5.61
N LEU A 47 6.66 -11.58 -4.78
CA LEU A 47 6.11 -12.45 -3.74
C LEU A 47 5.16 -13.52 -4.27
N GLY A 48 4.84 -13.48 -5.58
CA GLY A 48 4.14 -14.58 -6.25
C GLY A 48 2.65 -14.65 -5.99
N ARG A 49 2.04 -13.60 -5.49
CA ARG A 49 0.59 -13.54 -5.28
C ARG A 49 0.08 -12.11 -5.38
N LEU A 50 -1.20 -11.99 -5.72
CA LEU A 50 -1.88 -10.71 -5.59
C LEU A 50 -1.99 -10.35 -4.11
N GLY A 51 -2.01 -9.06 -3.81
CA GLY A 51 -2.32 -8.61 -2.47
C GLY A 51 -3.78 -8.91 -2.12
N LEU A 52 -4.06 -8.94 -0.83
CA LEU A 52 -5.43 -9.03 -0.31
C LEU A 52 -5.78 -7.68 0.33
N PRO A 53 -7.07 -7.32 0.39
CA PRO A 53 -7.47 -6.10 1.10
C PRO A 53 -6.90 -6.04 2.52
N GLU A 54 -6.78 -7.18 3.21
CA GLU A 54 -6.21 -7.26 4.55
C GLU A 54 -4.73 -6.88 4.58
N ASP A 55 -3.97 -7.13 3.51
CA ASP A 55 -2.58 -6.73 3.43
C ASP A 55 -2.44 -5.21 3.53
N ILE A 56 -3.33 -4.49 2.86
CA ILE A 56 -3.34 -3.03 2.89
C ILE A 56 -3.90 -2.52 4.22
N ALA A 57 -4.96 -3.13 4.72
CA ALA A 57 -5.58 -2.74 5.98
C ALA A 57 -4.60 -2.84 7.15
N ARG A 58 -3.77 -3.88 7.19
CA ARG A 58 -2.75 -4.04 8.24
C ARG A 58 -1.70 -2.94 8.20
N ILE A 59 -1.31 -2.49 7.02
CA ILE A 59 -0.35 -1.40 6.87
C ILE A 59 -0.95 -0.10 7.37
N VAL A 60 -2.18 0.22 6.98
CA VAL A 60 -2.88 1.42 7.42
C VAL A 60 -3.05 1.40 8.94
N SER A 61 -3.44 0.26 9.50
CA SER A 61 -3.59 0.08 10.94
C SER A 61 -2.28 0.34 11.68
N PHE A 62 -1.17 -0.19 11.15
CA PHE A 62 0.16 0.02 11.74
C PHE A 62 0.53 1.50 11.70
N LEU A 63 0.33 2.17 10.54
CA LEU A 63 0.67 3.58 10.39
C LEU A 63 -0.18 4.48 11.29
N ALA A 64 -1.38 4.05 11.66
CA ALA A 64 -2.23 4.77 12.60
C ALA A 64 -1.87 4.52 14.06
N SER A 65 -0.96 3.58 14.32
CA SER A 65 -0.57 3.22 15.69
C SER A 65 0.62 4.03 16.18
N ALA A 66 0.81 4.05 17.50
CA ALA A 66 1.96 4.71 18.11
C ALA A 66 3.29 4.07 17.70
N GLU A 67 3.28 2.80 17.33
CA GLU A 67 4.49 2.07 16.95
C GLU A 67 5.15 2.64 15.70
N SER A 68 4.39 3.33 14.84
CA SER A 68 4.90 3.95 13.61
C SER A 68 5.28 5.42 13.80
N GLY A 69 5.42 5.89 15.03
CA GLY A 69 5.58 7.31 15.36
C GLY A 69 6.78 8.01 14.75
N TRP A 70 7.77 7.26 14.25
CA TRP A 70 8.96 7.81 13.60
C TRP A 70 8.87 7.74 12.07
N ILE A 71 7.77 7.21 11.51
CA ILE A 71 7.51 7.16 10.06
C ILE A 71 6.71 8.39 9.70
N ASN A 72 7.27 9.23 8.83
CA ASN A 72 6.62 10.47 8.45
C ASN A 72 7.03 10.91 7.04
N GLY A 73 6.10 11.44 6.28
CA GLY A 73 6.35 11.97 4.96
C GLY A 73 6.61 10.91 3.90
N GLN A 74 6.23 9.66 4.15
CA GLN A 74 6.56 8.55 3.27
C GLN A 74 5.37 8.12 2.42
N VAL A 75 5.69 7.65 1.21
CA VAL A 75 4.75 6.91 0.37
C VAL A 75 5.21 5.46 0.41
N ILE A 76 4.43 4.62 1.07
CA ILE A 76 4.80 3.21 1.28
C ILE A 76 4.15 2.39 0.19
N ARG A 77 4.97 1.73 -0.63
CA ARG A 77 4.49 0.86 -1.68
C ARG A 77 4.23 -0.53 -1.12
N ALA A 78 2.97 -0.94 -1.16
CA ALA A 78 2.56 -2.25 -0.70
C ALA A 78 2.15 -3.08 -1.92
N ASN A 79 3.16 -3.61 -2.63
CA ASN A 79 2.98 -4.20 -3.95
C ASN A 79 3.65 -5.57 -4.12
N GLY A 80 4.05 -6.22 -3.03
CA GLY A 80 4.71 -7.52 -3.11
C GLY A 80 6.06 -7.49 -3.80
N GLY A 81 6.66 -6.31 -3.96
CA GLY A 81 7.94 -6.11 -4.63
C GLY A 81 7.84 -5.74 -6.11
N ARG A 82 6.63 -5.59 -6.64
CA ARG A 82 6.43 -5.17 -8.02
C ARG A 82 6.75 -3.69 -8.16
N ASN A 83 7.62 -3.37 -9.07
CA ASN A 83 7.97 -1.98 -9.39
C ASN A 83 7.20 -1.46 -10.59
#